data_6547d996424c2ecb6ede30874dd0f12a
#
_entry.id   6547d996424c2ecb6ede30874dd0f12a
#
_cell.length_a   1.000
_cell.length_b   1.000
_cell.length_c   1.000
_cell.angle_alpha   90.00
_cell.angle_beta   90.00
_cell.angle_gamma   90.00
#
_symmetry.space_group_name_H-M   'P 1'
#
loop_
_entity.id
_entity.type
_entity.pdbx_description
1 polymer ?
#
loop_
_entity_poly.entity_id
_entity_poly.type
_entity_poly.pdbx_seq_one_letter_code
_entity_poly.pdbx_strand_id
1 'polypeptide(L)'
;KKEARDRGLWNLFLPDSDYGAGLTNYEYAHLAEVMGRTHFASEAMNCSAPDTGNMEVLVRYGSKEQQDEWLKPLLNGEIRSAFGMTEPQVASSDATNMEATAELVDGHWVINGEKWWTSGAGDPRCKIIIFMCVTNPENERHQRHSMILVPMDTPGVEVKRMMHVFGYDDAPHGHAHMKFDNVKVPYENVILGEGRGFEIAQGRLGPGRIHHCMRSIGAAEVAFELMCKRSMERKAFGRELARLGGNFDVIADSRMEINQARLLTLDAAWKMDKYGNKVAASEIAQIKVAAPIMACNVIDRAIQMHGGAGVCQDFPLASMY
;
A
#
# COMPACT_ATOMS: atom_id res chain seq x y z
N LYS A 1 8.89 -3.41 16.98
CA LYS A 1 7.56 -2.95 17.39
C LYS A 1 7.54 -2.37 18.81
N LYS A 2 8.07 -3.12 19.85
CA LYS A 2 8.10 -2.62 21.22
C LYS A 2 8.84 -1.30 21.33
N GLU A 3 10.07 -1.23 20.82
CA GLU A 3 10.87 0.01 20.85
C GLU A 3 10.22 1.18 20.09
N ALA A 4 9.54 0.91 18.98
CA ALA A 4 8.79 1.94 18.26
C ALA A 4 7.67 2.54 19.13
N ARG A 5 6.94 1.71 19.86
CA ARG A 5 5.92 2.17 20.82
C ARG A 5 6.53 2.96 21.97
N ASP A 6 7.58 2.46 22.59
CA ASP A 6 8.25 3.11 23.72
C ASP A 6 8.80 4.50 23.34
N ARG A 7 9.09 4.73 22.06
CA ARG A 7 9.56 6.01 21.50
C ARG A 7 8.45 6.89 20.93
N GLY A 8 7.18 6.48 21.00
CA GLY A 8 6.06 7.21 20.39
C GLY A 8 6.02 7.15 18.85
N LEU A 9 6.70 6.18 18.23
CA LEU A 9 6.77 5.98 16.79
C LEU A 9 5.78 4.88 16.34
N TRP A 10 4.52 5.00 16.75
CA TRP A 10 3.50 3.99 16.51
C TRP A 10 2.24 4.60 15.92
N ASN A 11 1.66 3.96 14.89
CA ASN A 11 0.45 4.44 14.19
C ASN A 11 0.57 5.89 13.68
N LEU A 12 1.74 6.29 13.25
CA LEU A 12 2.03 7.69 12.83
C LEU A 12 1.19 8.17 11.64
N PHE A 13 0.67 7.22 10.84
CA PHE A 13 -0.08 7.50 9.61
C PHE A 13 -1.49 8.05 9.86
N LEU A 14 -2.06 7.78 11.04
CA LEU A 14 -3.47 8.04 11.33
C LEU A 14 -3.63 9.46 11.89
N PRO A 15 -4.35 10.35 11.17
CA PRO A 15 -4.49 11.76 11.58
C PRO A 15 -5.47 11.97 12.72
N ASP A 16 -6.26 10.95 13.08
CA ASP A 16 -7.16 10.98 14.23
C ASP A 16 -6.36 10.76 15.53
N SER A 17 -6.36 11.77 16.41
CA SER A 17 -5.60 11.74 17.66
C SER A 17 -6.12 10.74 18.71
N ASP A 18 -7.36 10.27 18.58
CA ASP A 18 -7.93 9.26 19.46
C ASP A 18 -7.38 7.85 19.16
N TYR A 19 -6.91 7.64 17.94
CA TYR A 19 -6.44 6.34 17.45
C TYR A 19 -4.99 6.32 16.99
N GLY A 20 -4.42 7.47 16.65
CA GLY A 20 -3.06 7.60 16.10
C GLY A 20 -2.29 8.78 16.68
N ALA A 21 -1.24 9.19 15.98
CA ALA A 21 -0.38 10.29 16.43
C ALA A 21 -0.95 11.69 16.17
N GLY A 22 -2.07 11.81 15.46
CA GLY A 22 -2.68 13.10 15.14
C GLY A 22 -1.89 13.96 14.15
N LEU A 23 -0.97 13.37 13.41
CA LEU A 23 -0.18 14.06 12.38
C LEU A 23 -1.04 14.33 11.14
N THR A 24 -0.86 15.49 10.53
CA THR A 24 -1.40 15.78 9.21
C THR A 24 -0.76 14.86 8.16
N ASN A 25 -1.37 14.73 6.98
CA ASN A 25 -0.76 13.96 5.89
C ASN A 25 0.57 14.58 5.43
N TYR A 26 0.70 15.91 5.49
CA TYR A 26 1.93 16.62 5.19
C TYR A 26 3.06 16.27 6.18
N GLU A 27 2.77 16.28 7.48
CA GLU A 27 3.76 15.93 8.52
C GLU A 27 4.15 14.46 8.42
N TYR A 28 3.17 13.56 8.25
CA TYR A 28 3.45 12.14 8.08
C TYR A 28 4.19 11.81 6.78
N ALA A 29 4.00 12.60 5.71
CA ALA A 29 4.70 12.41 4.43
C ALA A 29 6.23 12.35 4.62
N HIS A 30 6.80 13.26 5.41
CA HIS A 30 8.23 13.26 5.70
C HIS A 30 8.69 11.98 6.43
N LEU A 31 7.89 11.49 7.37
CA LEU A 31 8.20 10.25 8.09
C LEU A 31 8.03 9.02 7.18
N ALA A 32 7.07 9.05 6.27
CA ALA A 32 6.87 7.98 5.28
C ALA A 32 8.08 7.86 4.33
N GLU A 33 8.70 8.98 3.94
CA GLU A 33 9.95 8.96 3.17
C GLU A 33 11.07 8.28 3.94
N VAL A 34 11.27 8.66 5.21
CA VAL A 34 12.29 8.04 6.07
C VAL A 34 12.05 6.54 6.21
N MET A 35 10.81 6.12 6.43
CA MET A 35 10.43 4.69 6.51
C MET A 35 10.66 3.97 5.18
N GLY A 36 10.49 4.64 4.05
CA GLY A 36 10.73 4.09 2.72
C GLY A 36 12.18 3.69 2.44
N ARG A 37 13.13 4.21 3.23
CA ARG A 37 14.56 3.86 3.12
C ARG A 37 14.88 2.43 3.59
N THR A 38 13.94 1.78 4.30
CA THR A 38 14.14 0.43 4.86
C THR A 38 12.88 -0.40 4.66
N HIS A 39 13.02 -1.56 4.04
CA HIS A 39 11.93 -2.44 3.66
C HIS A 39 10.93 -2.74 4.81
N PHE A 40 11.41 -2.95 6.03
CA PHE A 40 10.58 -3.34 7.18
C PHE A 40 10.16 -2.18 8.10
N ALA A 41 10.64 -0.95 7.89
CA ALA A 41 10.42 0.15 8.84
C ALA A 41 8.94 0.48 9.02
N SER A 42 8.17 0.52 7.93
CA SER A 42 6.72 0.78 8.00
C SER A 42 6.00 -0.27 8.86
N GLU A 43 6.35 -1.55 8.74
CA GLU A 43 5.77 -2.60 9.58
C GLU A 43 6.19 -2.49 11.04
N ALA A 44 7.46 -2.15 11.29
CA ALA A 44 7.98 -1.98 12.65
C ALA A 44 7.22 -0.90 13.44
N MET A 45 6.70 0.12 12.74
CA MET A 45 5.94 1.25 13.30
C MET A 45 4.42 1.13 13.14
N ASN A 46 3.91 -0.03 12.71
CA ASN A 46 2.50 -0.28 12.39
C ASN A 46 1.93 0.70 11.35
N CYS A 47 2.76 1.09 10.40
CA CYS A 47 2.44 2.03 9.32
C CYS A 47 2.47 1.35 7.94
N SER A 48 2.36 0.01 7.89
CA SER A 48 2.44 -0.77 6.66
C SER A 48 1.06 -0.94 6.00
N ALA A 49 1.03 -0.87 4.68
CA ALA A 49 -0.15 -1.27 3.91
C ALA A 49 -0.25 -2.83 3.90
N PRO A 50 -1.46 -3.40 3.79
CA PRO A 50 -2.76 -2.75 3.65
C PRO A 50 -3.38 -2.29 4.98
N ASP A 51 -2.78 -2.63 6.13
CA ASP A 51 -3.34 -2.37 7.47
C ASP A 51 -3.68 -0.89 7.67
N THR A 52 -2.82 0.03 7.25
CA THR A 52 -3.07 1.47 7.38
C THR A 52 -4.39 1.89 6.74
N GLY A 53 -4.60 1.50 5.48
CA GLY A 53 -5.86 1.82 4.79
C GLY A 53 -7.07 1.10 5.38
N ASN A 54 -6.91 -0.11 5.89
CA ASN A 54 -7.99 -0.85 6.54
C ASN A 54 -8.35 -0.24 7.90
N MET A 55 -7.36 0.19 8.68
CA MET A 55 -7.60 0.92 9.93
C MET A 55 -8.31 2.26 9.67
N GLU A 56 -7.91 3.02 8.63
CA GLU A 56 -8.61 4.25 8.24
C GLU A 56 -10.07 4.00 7.84
N VAL A 57 -10.35 2.89 7.14
CA VAL A 57 -11.72 2.49 6.80
C VAL A 57 -12.53 2.21 8.05
N LEU A 58 -11.99 1.44 8.99
CA LEU A 58 -12.68 1.09 10.23
C LEU A 58 -12.89 2.31 11.15
N VAL A 59 -11.93 3.23 11.21
CA VAL A 59 -12.09 4.50 11.97
C VAL A 59 -13.23 5.34 11.41
N ARG A 60 -13.31 5.45 10.08
CA ARG A 60 -14.28 6.36 9.43
C ARG A 60 -15.67 5.75 9.25
N TYR A 61 -15.75 4.46 8.99
CA TYR A 61 -16.95 3.81 8.47
C TYR A 61 -17.37 2.59 9.27
N GLY A 62 -16.51 2.05 10.13
CA GLY A 62 -16.82 0.87 10.95
C GLY A 62 -17.80 1.20 12.06
N SER A 63 -18.71 0.26 12.37
CA SER A 63 -19.53 0.33 13.56
C SER A 63 -18.68 0.21 14.84
N LYS A 64 -19.28 0.52 15.99
CA LYS A 64 -18.56 0.40 17.27
C LYS A 64 -18.11 -1.04 17.54
N GLU A 65 -18.96 -2.00 17.21
CA GLU A 65 -18.67 -3.43 17.34
C GLU A 65 -17.53 -3.85 16.42
N GLN A 66 -17.55 -3.43 15.15
CA GLN A 66 -16.47 -3.68 14.18
C GLN A 66 -15.15 -3.04 14.61
N GLN A 67 -15.18 -1.84 15.21
CA GLN A 67 -14.01 -1.18 15.75
C GLN A 67 -13.47 -1.92 16.98
N ASP A 68 -14.33 -2.37 17.88
CA ASP A 68 -13.93 -3.08 19.09
C ASP A 68 -13.31 -4.44 18.74
N GLU A 69 -13.88 -5.14 17.77
CA GLU A 69 -13.42 -6.48 17.37
C GLU A 69 -12.17 -6.44 16.49
N TRP A 70 -12.09 -5.53 15.52
CA TRP A 70 -11.04 -5.57 14.49
C TRP A 70 -10.08 -4.38 14.54
N LEU A 71 -10.58 -3.15 14.73
CA LEU A 71 -9.70 -1.97 14.72
C LEU A 71 -8.74 -1.96 15.91
N LYS A 72 -9.21 -2.24 17.11
CA LYS A 72 -8.35 -2.21 18.30
C LYS A 72 -7.18 -3.19 18.22
N PRO A 73 -7.36 -4.47 17.85
CA PRO A 73 -6.23 -5.39 17.67
C PRO A 73 -5.29 -4.97 16.53
N LEU A 74 -5.80 -4.36 15.45
CA LEU A 74 -4.98 -3.81 14.38
C LEU A 74 -4.15 -2.62 14.87
N LEU A 75 -4.73 -1.68 15.59
CA LEU A 75 -4.02 -0.55 16.19
C LEU A 75 -2.95 -1.01 17.18
N ASN A 76 -3.22 -2.09 17.89
CA ASN A 76 -2.26 -2.72 18.78
C ASN A 76 -1.20 -3.54 18.04
N GLY A 77 -1.34 -3.77 16.73
CA GLY A 77 -0.44 -4.63 15.93
C GLY A 77 -0.40 -6.08 16.41
N GLU A 78 -1.48 -6.55 17.01
CA GLU A 78 -1.70 -7.94 17.46
C GLU A 78 -2.06 -8.82 16.28
N ILE A 79 -2.85 -8.29 15.35
CA ILE A 79 -3.25 -8.93 14.10
C ILE A 79 -2.82 -8.10 12.89
N ARG A 80 -2.90 -8.69 11.71
CA ARG A 80 -2.78 -8.05 10.41
C ARG A 80 -4.09 -8.20 9.65
N SER A 81 -4.22 -7.46 8.57
CA SER A 81 -5.39 -7.48 7.71
C SER A 81 -5.02 -7.56 6.23
N ALA A 82 -6.01 -7.84 5.40
CA ALA A 82 -5.88 -7.79 3.95
C ALA A 82 -7.02 -6.97 3.32
N PHE A 83 -6.87 -6.64 2.04
CA PHE A 83 -7.87 -5.92 1.27
C PHE A 83 -8.12 -6.63 -0.05
N GLY A 84 -9.28 -7.26 -0.19
CA GLY A 84 -9.68 -8.06 -1.34
C GLY A 84 -10.50 -7.24 -2.34
N MET A 85 -9.82 -6.63 -3.31
CA MET A 85 -10.46 -5.85 -4.36
C MET A 85 -10.20 -6.45 -5.73
N THR A 86 -8.93 -6.57 -6.13
CA THR A 86 -8.49 -7.00 -7.46
C THR A 86 -8.87 -8.44 -7.75
N GLU A 87 -9.37 -8.71 -8.96
CA GLU A 87 -9.83 -10.03 -9.43
C GLU A 87 -9.04 -10.49 -10.65
N PRO A 88 -8.77 -11.80 -10.81
CA PRO A 88 -8.03 -12.30 -11.96
C PRO A 88 -8.79 -12.24 -13.28
N GLN A 89 -10.12 -12.25 -13.24
CA GLN A 89 -10.98 -12.35 -14.43
C GLN A 89 -11.26 -11.01 -15.11
N VAL A 90 -11.15 -9.91 -14.37
CA VAL A 90 -11.56 -8.58 -14.84
C VAL A 90 -10.48 -7.52 -14.62
N ALA A 91 -10.55 -6.44 -15.41
CA ALA A 91 -9.69 -5.27 -15.24
C ALA A 91 -10.12 -4.46 -13.99
N SER A 92 -9.62 -4.85 -12.82
CA SER A 92 -10.03 -4.30 -11.53
C SER A 92 -9.49 -2.88 -11.23
N SER A 93 -8.73 -2.29 -12.15
CA SER A 93 -8.42 -0.85 -12.12
C SER A 93 -9.68 0.01 -12.25
N ASP A 94 -10.71 -0.50 -12.93
CA ASP A 94 -12.08 -0.02 -12.82
C ASP A 94 -12.78 -0.72 -11.66
N ALA A 95 -12.90 -0.05 -10.53
CA ALA A 95 -13.53 -0.58 -9.33
C ALA A 95 -15.01 -0.96 -9.50
N THR A 96 -15.65 -0.55 -10.58
CA THR A 96 -17.04 -0.91 -10.90
C THR A 96 -17.17 -2.17 -11.73
N ASN A 97 -16.04 -2.78 -12.12
CA ASN A 97 -15.98 -3.93 -13.03
C ASN A 97 -15.81 -5.27 -12.30
N MET A 98 -15.85 -5.28 -10.97
CA MET A 98 -15.69 -6.50 -10.19
C MET A 98 -16.91 -7.43 -10.30
N GLU A 99 -16.65 -8.75 -10.30
CA GLU A 99 -17.64 -9.80 -10.49
C GLU A 99 -17.87 -10.66 -9.25
N ALA A 100 -16.98 -10.62 -8.25
CA ALA A 100 -17.21 -11.33 -6.99
C ALA A 100 -18.51 -10.84 -6.34
N THR A 101 -19.33 -11.76 -5.85
CA THR A 101 -20.69 -11.50 -5.35
C THR A 101 -20.82 -11.76 -3.86
N ALA A 102 -21.79 -11.12 -3.24
CA ALA A 102 -22.34 -11.50 -1.95
C ALA A 102 -23.87 -11.38 -1.98
N GLU A 103 -24.56 -12.46 -1.65
CA GLU A 103 -26.01 -12.52 -1.58
C GLU A 103 -26.45 -12.64 -0.12
N LEU A 104 -27.49 -11.91 0.26
CA LEU A 104 -28.04 -11.98 1.61
C LEU A 104 -29.03 -13.13 1.71
N VAL A 105 -28.69 -14.16 2.49
CA VAL A 105 -29.52 -15.36 2.71
C VAL A 105 -29.63 -15.61 4.22
N ASP A 106 -30.82 -15.62 4.73
CA ASP A 106 -31.14 -15.92 6.16
C ASP A 106 -30.28 -15.08 7.14
N GLY A 107 -30.15 -13.79 6.86
CA GLY A 107 -29.38 -12.85 7.70
C GLY A 107 -27.86 -12.97 7.60
N HIS A 108 -27.35 -13.72 6.62
CA HIS A 108 -25.93 -13.89 6.37
C HIS A 108 -25.59 -13.55 4.92
N TRP A 109 -24.44 -12.91 4.72
CA TRP A 109 -23.83 -12.77 3.41
C TRP A 109 -23.23 -14.10 2.98
N VAL A 110 -23.60 -14.59 1.80
CA VAL A 110 -22.99 -15.74 1.13
C VAL A 110 -22.10 -15.21 0.02
N ILE A 111 -20.79 -15.29 0.22
CA ILE A 111 -19.77 -14.67 -0.62
C ILE A 111 -19.16 -15.70 -1.56
N ASN A 112 -19.05 -15.33 -2.85
CA ASN A 112 -18.42 -16.14 -3.89
C ASN A 112 -17.52 -15.29 -4.79
N GLY A 113 -16.39 -15.86 -5.20
CA GLY A 113 -15.47 -15.24 -6.15
C GLY A 113 -14.01 -15.50 -5.86
N GLU A 114 -13.14 -14.85 -6.62
CA GLU A 114 -11.70 -14.91 -6.45
C GLU A 114 -11.12 -13.51 -6.33
N LYS A 115 -10.07 -13.38 -5.52
CA LYS A 115 -9.27 -12.16 -5.39
C LYS A 115 -7.80 -12.52 -5.58
N TRP A 116 -7.04 -11.66 -6.24
CA TRP A 116 -5.61 -11.84 -6.35
C TRP A 116 -4.85 -10.55 -6.05
N TRP A 117 -3.54 -10.63 -5.99
CA TRP A 117 -2.70 -9.53 -5.50
C TRP A 117 -3.17 -9.00 -4.14
N THR A 118 -3.72 -9.91 -3.32
CA THR A 118 -4.24 -9.59 -1.99
C THR A 118 -3.08 -9.57 -1.01
N SER A 119 -2.47 -8.39 -0.87
CA SER A 119 -1.29 -8.20 -0.03
C SER A 119 -1.61 -8.48 1.42
N GLY A 120 -0.71 -9.20 2.08
CA GLY A 120 -0.81 -9.54 3.51
C GLY A 120 -1.68 -10.76 3.82
N ALA A 121 -2.47 -11.27 2.89
CA ALA A 121 -3.38 -12.39 3.17
C ALA A 121 -2.66 -13.73 3.45
N GLY A 122 -1.39 -13.88 3.03
CA GLY A 122 -0.57 -15.03 3.35
C GLY A 122 0.12 -14.97 4.71
N ASP A 123 0.10 -13.84 5.40
CA ASP A 123 0.70 -13.69 6.73
C ASP A 123 -0.12 -14.47 7.77
N PRO A 124 0.49 -15.33 8.59
CA PRO A 124 -0.22 -16.07 9.65
C PRO A 124 -0.95 -15.18 10.67
N ARG A 125 -0.52 -13.93 10.79
CA ARG A 125 -1.13 -12.91 11.65
C ARG A 125 -2.33 -12.24 11.00
N CYS A 126 -2.57 -12.41 9.70
CA CYS A 126 -3.74 -11.87 9.01
C CYS A 126 -5.00 -12.59 9.51
N LYS A 127 -5.92 -11.84 10.14
CA LYS A 127 -7.14 -12.38 10.73
C LYS A 127 -8.40 -11.89 10.06
N ILE A 128 -8.33 -10.80 9.31
CA ILE A 128 -9.49 -10.17 8.69
C ILE A 128 -9.14 -9.65 7.30
N ILE A 129 -10.07 -9.79 6.38
CA ILE A 129 -10.02 -9.17 5.05
C ILE A 129 -11.23 -8.24 4.87
N ILE A 130 -11.01 -7.05 4.34
CA ILE A 130 -12.07 -6.21 3.79
C ILE A 130 -12.29 -6.66 2.35
N PHE A 131 -13.44 -7.28 2.09
CA PHE A 131 -13.78 -7.88 0.81
C PHE A 131 -14.75 -6.99 0.04
N MET A 132 -14.36 -6.53 -1.14
CA MET A 132 -15.23 -5.74 -2.01
C MET A 132 -15.92 -6.64 -3.04
N CYS A 133 -17.25 -6.56 -3.12
CA CYS A 133 -18.07 -7.42 -3.97
C CYS A 133 -19.35 -6.72 -4.44
N VAL A 134 -20.00 -7.32 -5.43
CA VAL A 134 -21.34 -6.92 -5.90
C VAL A 134 -22.39 -7.47 -4.94
N THR A 135 -23.19 -6.58 -4.37
CA THR A 135 -24.36 -6.92 -3.54
C THR A 135 -25.67 -6.50 -4.17
N ASN A 136 -25.67 -5.40 -4.93
CA ASN A 136 -26.86 -4.77 -5.47
C ASN A 136 -26.70 -4.53 -6.99
N PRO A 137 -26.73 -5.59 -7.82
CA PRO A 137 -26.41 -5.49 -9.26
C PRO A 137 -27.36 -4.57 -10.03
N GLU A 138 -28.60 -4.41 -9.57
CA GLU A 138 -29.62 -3.57 -10.20
C GLU A 138 -29.49 -2.08 -9.89
N ASN A 139 -28.64 -1.71 -8.92
CA ASN A 139 -28.44 -0.33 -8.52
C ASN A 139 -27.61 0.45 -9.56
N GLU A 140 -27.58 1.77 -9.40
CA GLU A 140 -26.67 2.66 -10.14
C GLU A 140 -25.22 2.18 -10.01
N ARG A 141 -24.44 2.36 -11.08
CA ARG A 141 -23.07 1.83 -11.24
C ARG A 141 -22.18 1.93 -9.99
N HIS A 142 -22.20 3.07 -9.30
CA HIS A 142 -21.38 3.32 -8.11
C HIS A 142 -22.02 2.85 -6.79
N GLN A 143 -23.20 2.26 -6.84
CA GLN A 143 -23.97 1.75 -5.70
C GLN A 143 -24.19 0.23 -5.77
N ARG A 144 -23.46 -0.47 -6.63
CA ARG A 144 -23.57 -1.93 -6.80
C ARG A 144 -22.73 -2.72 -5.83
N HIS A 145 -21.68 -2.10 -5.29
CA HIS A 145 -20.65 -2.79 -4.51
C HIS A 145 -20.74 -2.44 -3.03
N SER A 146 -20.50 -3.43 -2.20
CA SER A 146 -20.34 -3.29 -0.76
C SER A 146 -18.94 -3.73 -0.33
N MET A 147 -18.54 -3.35 0.87
CA MET A 147 -17.37 -3.88 1.56
C MET A 147 -17.81 -4.66 2.77
N ILE A 148 -17.37 -5.90 2.86
CA ILE A 148 -17.75 -6.85 3.90
C ILE A 148 -16.50 -7.34 4.63
N LEU A 149 -16.53 -7.35 5.95
CA LEU A 149 -15.50 -7.92 6.81
C LEU A 149 -15.61 -9.44 6.78
N VAL A 150 -14.54 -10.13 6.38
CA VAL A 150 -14.51 -11.60 6.31
C VAL A 150 -13.34 -12.08 7.16
N PRO A 151 -13.60 -12.79 8.29
CA PRO A 151 -12.53 -13.45 9.05
C PRO A 151 -11.81 -14.49 8.18
N MET A 152 -10.49 -14.54 8.27
CA MET A 152 -9.66 -15.40 7.41
C MET A 152 -9.85 -16.90 7.66
N ASP A 153 -10.36 -17.27 8.84
CA ASP A 153 -10.67 -18.66 9.23
C ASP A 153 -12.11 -19.09 8.92
N THR A 154 -12.89 -18.23 8.25
CA THR A 154 -14.26 -18.58 7.84
C THR A 154 -14.24 -19.73 6.83
N PRO A 155 -15.07 -20.78 7.02
CA PRO A 155 -15.16 -21.88 6.06
C PRO A 155 -15.44 -21.40 4.63
N GLY A 156 -14.68 -21.91 3.67
CA GLY A 156 -14.75 -21.49 2.26
C GLY A 156 -13.74 -20.41 1.85
N VAL A 157 -13.03 -19.82 2.80
CA VAL A 157 -11.89 -18.93 2.51
C VAL A 157 -10.64 -19.77 2.28
N GLU A 158 -10.03 -19.63 1.11
CA GLU A 158 -8.83 -20.37 0.71
C GLU A 158 -7.75 -19.45 0.14
N VAL A 159 -6.52 -19.57 0.64
CA VAL A 159 -5.33 -19.03 0.00
C VAL A 159 -4.82 -20.05 -1.00
N LYS A 160 -5.11 -19.85 -2.30
CA LYS A 160 -4.73 -20.81 -3.37
C LYS A 160 -3.23 -20.87 -3.58
N ARG A 161 -2.57 -19.74 -3.58
CA ARG A 161 -1.12 -19.62 -3.77
C ARG A 161 -0.63 -18.22 -3.41
N MET A 162 0.64 -18.11 -3.15
CA MET A 162 1.34 -16.83 -3.11
C MET A 162 1.83 -16.46 -4.51
N MET A 163 1.80 -15.18 -4.82
CA MET A 163 2.22 -14.62 -6.11
C MET A 163 3.58 -13.95 -5.96
N HIS A 164 4.40 -14.04 -6.98
CA HIS A 164 5.74 -13.47 -6.98
C HIS A 164 5.81 -12.24 -7.88
N VAL A 165 6.58 -11.26 -7.47
CA VAL A 165 6.93 -10.07 -8.27
C VAL A 165 8.41 -10.20 -8.64
N PHE A 166 8.73 -10.36 -9.92
CA PHE A 166 10.09 -10.60 -10.41
C PHE A 166 10.85 -11.73 -9.69
N GLY A 167 10.12 -12.75 -9.20
CA GLY A 167 10.70 -13.88 -8.48
C GLY A 167 10.76 -13.72 -6.96
N TYR A 168 10.45 -12.55 -6.42
CA TYR A 168 10.35 -12.29 -4.97
C TYR A 168 8.93 -12.53 -4.46
N ASP A 169 8.80 -13.22 -3.33
CA ASP A 169 7.51 -13.60 -2.72
C ASP A 169 7.04 -12.68 -1.59
N ASP A 170 7.91 -11.76 -1.15
CA ASP A 170 7.67 -10.84 -0.03
C ASP A 170 7.19 -11.52 1.27
N ALA A 171 7.64 -12.76 1.52
CA ALA A 171 7.28 -13.49 2.74
C ALA A 171 7.70 -12.76 4.03
N PRO A 172 6.92 -12.84 5.12
CA PRO A 172 5.66 -13.58 5.29
C PRO A 172 4.42 -12.82 4.79
N HIS A 173 4.54 -11.55 4.47
CA HIS A 173 3.46 -10.65 4.05
C HIS A 173 2.83 -11.11 2.72
N GLY A 174 3.62 -11.12 1.66
CA GLY A 174 3.31 -11.62 0.35
C GLY A 174 2.07 -11.04 -0.32
N HIS A 175 1.75 -11.62 -1.49
CA HIS A 175 0.56 -11.26 -2.28
C HIS A 175 -0.20 -12.54 -2.61
N ALA A 176 -1.40 -12.72 -2.10
CA ALA A 176 -2.13 -13.95 -2.25
C ALA A 176 -3.12 -13.93 -3.43
N HIS A 177 -3.28 -15.09 -4.05
CA HIS A 177 -4.45 -15.43 -4.85
C HIS A 177 -5.41 -16.23 -3.95
N MET A 178 -6.61 -15.73 -3.77
CA MET A 178 -7.60 -16.26 -2.84
C MET A 178 -8.86 -16.69 -3.55
N LYS A 179 -9.52 -17.74 -3.02
CA LYS A 179 -10.85 -18.18 -3.42
C LYS A 179 -11.81 -18.06 -2.25
N PHE A 180 -13.04 -17.68 -2.56
CA PHE A 180 -14.18 -17.61 -1.64
C PHE A 180 -15.28 -18.48 -2.24
N ASP A 181 -15.67 -19.53 -1.52
CA ASP A 181 -16.64 -20.53 -1.97
C ASP A 181 -17.73 -20.69 -0.93
N ASN A 182 -18.89 -20.08 -1.19
CA ASN A 182 -20.03 -20.06 -0.27
C ASN A 182 -19.66 -19.62 1.16
N VAL A 183 -18.78 -18.61 1.26
CA VAL A 183 -18.31 -18.07 2.54
C VAL A 183 -19.46 -17.33 3.22
N LYS A 184 -19.84 -17.74 4.43
CA LYS A 184 -20.95 -17.16 5.18
C LYS A 184 -20.46 -16.29 6.31
N VAL A 185 -20.88 -15.02 6.33
CA VAL A 185 -20.63 -14.07 7.41
C VAL A 185 -21.92 -13.34 7.80
N PRO A 186 -22.06 -12.88 9.05
CA PRO A 186 -23.25 -12.15 9.49
C PRO A 186 -23.52 -10.88 8.67
N TYR A 187 -24.78 -10.46 8.61
CA TYR A 187 -25.18 -9.21 7.93
C TYR A 187 -24.40 -8.00 8.45
N GLU A 188 -24.15 -7.95 9.75
CA GLU A 188 -23.48 -6.87 10.46
C GLU A 188 -22.02 -6.66 10.03
N ASN A 189 -21.44 -7.60 9.28
CA ASN A 189 -20.09 -7.48 8.74
C ASN A 189 -19.99 -6.50 7.56
N VAL A 190 -21.10 -6.00 7.01
CA VAL A 190 -21.08 -4.95 5.99
C VAL A 190 -20.62 -3.63 6.63
N ILE A 191 -19.66 -2.95 5.97
CA ILE A 191 -19.14 -1.67 6.42
C ILE A 191 -19.99 -0.54 5.85
N LEU A 192 -20.46 0.39 6.67
CA LEU A 192 -21.24 1.59 6.32
C LEU A 192 -22.61 1.29 5.72
N GLY A 193 -22.86 0.09 5.20
CA GLY A 193 -24.11 -0.33 4.58
C GLY A 193 -23.95 -0.81 3.13
N GLU A 194 -25.02 -1.39 2.62
CA GLU A 194 -25.08 -1.94 1.27
C GLU A 194 -24.92 -0.87 0.18
N GLY A 195 -24.24 -1.22 -0.91
CA GLY A 195 -24.04 -0.35 -2.07
C GLY A 195 -23.05 0.79 -1.84
N ARG A 196 -22.37 0.86 -0.69
CA ARG A 196 -21.47 1.96 -0.35
C ARG A 196 -19.98 1.62 -0.49
N GLY A 197 -19.66 0.47 -1.08
CA GLY A 197 -18.27 0.02 -1.25
C GLY A 197 -17.43 0.93 -2.12
N PHE A 198 -17.97 1.53 -3.16
CA PHE A 198 -17.26 2.48 -4.02
C PHE A 198 -16.89 3.77 -3.26
N GLU A 199 -17.80 4.30 -2.44
CA GLU A 199 -17.56 5.47 -1.57
C GLU A 199 -16.40 5.20 -0.60
N ILE A 200 -16.43 4.05 0.06
CA ILE A 200 -15.36 3.62 0.98
C ILE A 200 -14.02 3.52 0.24
N ALA A 201 -13.99 2.92 -0.96
CA ALA A 201 -12.79 2.78 -1.76
C ALA A 201 -12.17 4.14 -2.09
N GLN A 202 -12.96 5.13 -2.48
CA GLN A 202 -12.49 6.49 -2.78
C GLN A 202 -11.92 7.17 -1.53
N GLY A 203 -12.58 7.03 -0.38
CA GLY A 203 -12.11 7.58 0.90
C GLY A 203 -10.79 6.98 1.37
N ARG A 204 -10.59 5.67 1.16
CA ARG A 204 -9.39 4.93 1.55
C ARG A 204 -8.16 5.27 0.69
N LEU A 205 -8.33 5.43 -0.63
CA LEU A 205 -7.22 5.48 -1.57
C LEU A 205 -6.51 6.83 -1.62
N GLY A 206 -7.11 7.91 -1.14
CA GLY A 206 -6.52 9.26 -1.18
C GLY A 206 -5.21 9.38 -0.40
N PRO A 207 -5.24 9.28 0.94
CA PRO A 207 -4.04 9.38 1.80
C PRO A 207 -3.00 8.30 1.48
N GLY A 208 -3.42 7.08 1.21
CA GLY A 208 -2.54 5.97 0.86
C GLY A 208 -1.66 6.25 -0.35
N ARG A 209 -2.13 7.01 -1.34
CA ARG A 209 -1.33 7.40 -2.52
C ARG A 209 -0.14 8.28 -2.14
N ILE A 210 -0.32 9.23 -1.22
CA ILE A 210 0.76 10.10 -0.72
C ILE A 210 1.80 9.25 0.02
N HIS A 211 1.35 8.39 0.93
CA HIS A 211 2.24 7.54 1.71
C HIS A 211 3.09 6.62 0.83
N HIS A 212 2.49 6.00 -0.19
CA HIS A 212 3.22 5.16 -1.15
C HIS A 212 4.23 5.95 -1.96
N CYS A 213 3.87 7.14 -2.47
CA CYS A 213 4.78 7.99 -3.21
C CYS A 213 5.99 8.39 -2.37
N MET A 214 5.78 8.79 -1.10
CA MET A 214 6.88 9.17 -0.21
C MET A 214 7.78 7.98 0.12
N ARG A 215 7.24 6.78 0.35
CA ARG A 215 8.07 5.57 0.52
C ARG A 215 8.88 5.23 -0.72
N SER A 216 8.32 5.38 -1.91
CA SER A 216 9.05 5.20 -3.18
C SER A 216 10.18 6.22 -3.34
N ILE A 217 9.97 7.46 -2.89
CA ILE A 217 11.01 8.49 -2.85
C ILE A 217 12.12 8.08 -1.88
N GLY A 218 11.78 7.58 -0.69
CA GLY A 218 12.74 7.06 0.28
C GLY A 218 13.59 5.89 -0.27
N ALA A 219 12.97 4.99 -1.00
CA ALA A 219 13.67 3.90 -1.69
C ALA A 219 14.62 4.44 -2.78
N ALA A 220 14.15 5.41 -3.58
CA ALA A 220 14.97 6.05 -4.59
C ALA A 220 16.19 6.78 -3.99
N GLU A 221 16.04 7.39 -2.81
CA GLU A 221 17.18 7.97 -2.08
C GLU A 221 18.24 6.92 -1.74
N VAL A 222 17.85 5.75 -1.27
CA VAL A 222 18.79 4.66 -0.99
C VAL A 222 19.50 4.19 -2.27
N ALA A 223 18.75 4.01 -3.34
CA ALA A 223 19.34 3.63 -4.64
C ALA A 223 20.32 4.69 -5.14
N PHE A 224 19.97 5.97 -4.99
CA PHE A 224 20.83 7.10 -5.34
C PHE A 224 22.12 7.12 -4.52
N GLU A 225 22.04 6.92 -3.20
CA GLU A 225 23.22 6.86 -2.33
C GLU A 225 24.15 5.69 -2.70
N LEU A 226 23.57 4.51 -2.98
CA LEU A 226 24.33 3.35 -3.46
C LEU A 226 24.99 3.63 -4.81
N MET A 227 24.29 4.30 -5.73
CA MET A 227 24.82 4.71 -7.03
C MET A 227 26.01 5.66 -6.86
N CYS A 228 25.88 6.69 -6.03
CA CYS A 228 26.96 7.64 -5.76
C CYS A 228 28.17 6.94 -5.12
N LYS A 229 27.94 6.12 -4.10
CA LYS A 229 29.00 5.35 -3.44
C LYS A 229 29.74 4.47 -4.44
N ARG A 230 28.99 3.67 -5.21
CA ARG A 230 29.57 2.78 -6.24
C ARG A 230 30.37 3.53 -7.27
N SER A 231 29.86 4.67 -7.75
CA SER A 231 30.53 5.47 -8.78
C SER A 231 31.84 6.08 -8.32
N MET A 232 32.02 6.33 -7.05
CA MET A 232 33.25 6.87 -6.46
C MET A 232 34.28 5.79 -6.08
N GLU A 233 33.81 4.62 -5.66
CA GLU A 233 34.66 3.51 -5.21
C GLU A 233 35.19 2.65 -6.36
N ARG A 234 34.36 2.40 -7.38
CA ARG A 234 34.71 1.51 -8.49
C ARG A 234 35.50 2.23 -9.56
N LYS A 235 36.63 1.64 -9.95
CA LYS A 235 37.48 2.13 -11.03
C LYS A 235 37.43 1.26 -12.26
N ALA A 236 37.37 1.89 -13.43
CA ALA A 236 37.51 1.25 -14.73
C ALA A 236 38.31 2.20 -15.64
N PHE A 237 39.13 1.64 -16.52
CA PHE A 237 40.00 2.44 -17.42
C PHE A 237 40.85 3.47 -16.67
N GLY A 238 41.33 3.13 -15.47
CA GLY A 238 42.20 3.99 -14.64
C GLY A 238 41.48 5.13 -13.91
N ARG A 239 40.16 5.25 -13.97
CA ARG A 239 39.39 6.34 -13.35
C ARG A 239 38.21 5.80 -12.54
N GLU A 240 37.69 6.60 -11.61
CA GLU A 240 36.41 6.34 -10.94
C GLU A 240 35.25 6.32 -11.96
N LEU A 241 34.26 5.46 -11.77
CA LEU A 241 33.09 5.37 -12.68
C LEU A 241 32.38 6.72 -12.83
N ALA A 242 32.32 7.52 -11.76
CA ALA A 242 31.72 8.85 -11.80
C ALA A 242 32.35 9.76 -12.90
N ARG A 243 33.62 9.56 -13.24
CA ARG A 243 34.35 10.36 -14.23
C ARG A 243 34.32 9.78 -15.64
N LEU A 244 33.55 8.73 -15.88
CA LEU A 244 33.45 8.05 -17.17
C LEU A 244 32.14 8.41 -17.87
N GLY A 245 32.24 8.82 -19.14
CA GLY A 245 31.07 9.16 -19.97
C GLY A 245 30.19 10.21 -19.32
N GLY A 246 28.84 10.02 -19.45
CA GLY A 246 27.81 10.87 -18.87
C GLY A 246 27.38 10.52 -17.44
N ASN A 247 28.20 9.80 -16.65
CA ASN A 247 27.79 9.36 -15.32
C ASN A 247 27.52 10.52 -14.34
N PHE A 248 28.18 11.67 -14.50
CA PHE A 248 27.86 12.87 -13.74
C PHE A 248 26.47 13.39 -14.06
N ASP A 249 26.07 13.37 -15.33
CA ASP A 249 24.73 13.79 -15.77
C ASP A 249 23.66 12.85 -15.19
N VAL A 250 23.91 11.53 -15.24
CA VAL A 250 23.01 10.53 -14.64
C VAL A 250 22.78 10.76 -13.16
N ILE A 251 23.84 11.10 -12.41
CA ILE A 251 23.75 11.40 -10.97
C ILE A 251 22.98 12.71 -10.75
N ALA A 252 23.28 13.75 -11.52
CA ALA A 252 22.63 15.06 -11.42
C ALA A 252 21.14 14.98 -11.74
N ASP A 253 20.77 14.31 -12.83
CA ASP A 253 19.37 14.09 -13.25
C ASP A 253 18.61 13.31 -12.18
N SER A 254 19.18 12.26 -11.64
CA SER A 254 18.55 11.46 -10.58
C SER A 254 18.27 12.30 -9.33
N ARG A 255 19.18 13.17 -8.93
CA ARG A 255 18.97 14.10 -7.80
C ARG A 255 17.84 15.08 -8.09
N MET A 256 17.81 15.66 -9.29
CA MET A 256 16.76 16.60 -9.68
C MET A 256 15.40 15.93 -9.72
N GLU A 257 15.29 14.75 -10.34
CA GLU A 257 14.04 13.99 -10.43
C GLU A 257 13.48 13.60 -9.05
N ILE A 258 14.33 13.15 -8.11
CA ILE A 258 13.94 12.86 -6.72
C ILE A 258 13.37 14.11 -6.05
N ASN A 259 14.07 15.26 -6.17
CA ASN A 259 13.63 16.51 -5.57
C ASN A 259 12.29 17.00 -6.16
N GLN A 260 12.11 16.89 -7.47
CA GLN A 260 10.86 17.24 -8.14
C GLN A 260 9.69 16.37 -7.65
N ALA A 261 9.87 15.04 -7.60
CA ALA A 261 8.85 14.12 -7.13
C ALA A 261 8.48 14.37 -5.66
N ARG A 262 9.47 14.65 -4.80
CA ARG A 262 9.27 15.00 -3.39
C ARG A 262 8.43 16.26 -3.24
N LEU A 263 8.81 17.34 -3.89
CA LEU A 263 8.10 18.63 -3.80
C LEU A 263 6.68 18.51 -4.32
N LEU A 264 6.48 17.80 -5.44
CA LEU A 264 5.14 17.55 -5.97
C LEU A 264 4.28 16.75 -5.00
N THR A 265 4.85 15.74 -4.33
CA THR A 265 4.13 14.90 -3.36
C THR A 265 3.79 15.68 -2.09
N LEU A 266 4.69 16.53 -1.60
CA LEU A 266 4.44 17.39 -0.44
C LEU A 266 3.38 18.46 -0.74
N ASP A 267 3.34 19.03 -1.94
CA ASP A 267 2.26 19.95 -2.37
C ASP A 267 0.91 19.24 -2.38
N ALA A 268 0.84 18.01 -2.89
CA ALA A 268 -0.38 17.21 -2.88
C ALA A 268 -0.84 16.90 -1.44
N ALA A 269 0.08 16.57 -0.54
CA ALA A 269 -0.21 16.32 0.87
C ALA A 269 -0.77 17.57 1.57
N TRP A 270 -0.11 18.71 1.38
CA TRP A 270 -0.54 19.99 1.94
C TRP A 270 -1.92 20.41 1.42
N LYS A 271 -2.18 20.29 0.12
CA LYS A 271 -3.49 20.60 -0.46
C LYS A 271 -4.58 19.69 0.08
N MET A 272 -4.27 18.41 0.24
CA MET A 272 -5.23 17.46 0.80
C MET A 272 -5.60 17.80 2.25
N ASP A 273 -4.63 18.17 3.08
CA ASP A 273 -4.89 18.58 4.47
C ASP A 273 -5.70 19.88 4.54
N LYS A 274 -5.41 20.84 3.65
CA LYS A 274 -6.05 22.15 3.68
C LYS A 274 -7.44 22.21 3.03
N TYR A 275 -7.64 21.47 1.94
CA TYR A 275 -8.84 21.60 1.10
C TYR A 275 -9.61 20.28 0.95
N GLY A 276 -9.08 19.17 1.47
CA GLY A 276 -9.67 17.85 1.39
C GLY A 276 -9.32 17.08 0.13
N ASN A 277 -9.54 15.77 0.20
CA ASN A 277 -9.16 14.79 -0.83
C ASN A 277 -9.79 15.07 -2.20
N LYS A 278 -11.04 15.53 -2.23
CA LYS A 278 -11.77 15.80 -3.48
C LYS A 278 -11.18 16.97 -4.26
N VAL A 279 -10.76 18.04 -3.55
CA VAL A 279 -10.14 19.21 -4.17
C VAL A 279 -8.72 18.89 -4.65
N ALA A 280 -7.96 18.13 -3.87
CA ALA A 280 -6.59 17.71 -4.22
C ALA A 280 -6.51 16.53 -5.20
N ALA A 281 -7.61 16.11 -5.80
CA ALA A 281 -7.66 14.90 -6.64
C ALA A 281 -6.70 14.95 -7.84
N SER A 282 -6.51 16.11 -8.45
CA SER A 282 -5.58 16.31 -9.58
C SER A 282 -4.14 16.10 -9.15
N GLU A 283 -3.72 16.71 -8.05
CA GLU A 283 -2.38 16.60 -7.50
C GLU A 283 -2.08 15.17 -7.05
N ILE A 284 -3.04 14.52 -6.40
CA ILE A 284 -2.96 13.10 -6.01
C ILE A 284 -2.80 12.19 -7.23
N ALA A 285 -3.46 12.49 -8.36
CA ALA A 285 -3.28 11.76 -9.60
C ALA A 285 -1.89 11.97 -10.20
N GLN A 286 -1.39 13.21 -10.20
CA GLN A 286 -0.07 13.56 -10.74
C GLN A 286 1.06 12.84 -10.00
N ILE A 287 1.05 12.81 -8.67
CA ILE A 287 2.10 12.14 -7.90
C ILE A 287 2.13 10.63 -8.14
N LYS A 288 0.98 10.01 -8.38
CA LYS A 288 0.90 8.57 -8.70
C LYS A 288 1.48 8.22 -10.06
N VAL A 289 1.66 9.19 -10.93
CA VAL A 289 2.41 9.04 -12.20
C VAL A 289 3.88 9.37 -11.99
N ALA A 290 4.17 10.53 -11.40
CA ALA A 290 5.53 11.07 -11.31
C ALA A 290 6.44 10.25 -10.39
N ALA A 291 6.00 9.93 -9.16
CA ALA A 291 6.87 9.30 -8.17
C ALA A 291 7.29 7.87 -8.53
N PRO A 292 6.39 6.95 -9.01
CA PRO A 292 6.85 5.62 -9.41
C PRO A 292 7.78 5.63 -10.62
N ILE A 293 7.52 6.48 -11.61
CA ILE A 293 8.41 6.62 -12.79
C ILE A 293 9.79 7.08 -12.34
N MET A 294 9.87 8.11 -11.51
CA MET A 294 11.12 8.59 -10.94
C MET A 294 11.85 7.48 -10.18
N ALA A 295 11.15 6.75 -9.30
CA ALA A 295 11.77 5.68 -8.50
C ALA A 295 12.36 4.58 -9.39
N CYS A 296 11.60 4.07 -10.38
CA CYS A 296 12.09 3.08 -11.33
C CYS A 296 13.30 3.61 -12.11
N ASN A 297 13.27 4.84 -12.62
CA ASN A 297 14.40 5.43 -13.35
C ASN A 297 15.67 5.50 -12.51
N VAL A 298 15.55 5.97 -11.26
CA VAL A 298 16.71 6.09 -10.36
C VAL A 298 17.26 4.73 -9.98
N ILE A 299 16.39 3.76 -9.68
CA ILE A 299 16.81 2.38 -9.35
C ILE A 299 17.48 1.73 -10.56
N ASP A 300 16.93 1.86 -11.77
CA ASP A 300 17.54 1.34 -13.01
C ASP A 300 18.93 1.92 -13.23
N ARG A 301 19.10 3.24 -13.11
CA ARG A 301 20.40 3.90 -13.22
C ARG A 301 21.39 3.41 -12.17
N ALA A 302 20.93 3.15 -10.95
CA ALA A 302 21.75 2.57 -9.89
C ALA A 302 22.17 1.13 -10.22
N ILE A 303 21.26 0.31 -10.77
CA ILE A 303 21.56 -1.03 -11.27
C ILE A 303 22.64 -0.95 -12.36
N GLN A 304 22.48 -0.08 -13.35
CA GLN A 304 23.46 0.14 -14.42
C GLN A 304 24.85 0.52 -13.87
N MET A 305 24.92 1.41 -12.88
CA MET A 305 26.16 1.82 -12.23
C MET A 305 26.87 0.67 -11.49
N HIS A 306 26.11 -0.32 -11.01
CA HIS A 306 26.65 -1.51 -10.35
C HIS A 306 27.05 -2.62 -11.34
N GLY A 307 26.57 -2.55 -12.58
CA GLY A 307 26.76 -3.61 -13.58
C GLY A 307 26.11 -4.92 -13.14
N GLY A 308 26.74 -6.08 -13.38
CA GLY A 308 26.20 -7.38 -12.99
C GLY A 308 25.87 -7.52 -11.49
N ALA A 309 26.55 -6.76 -10.63
CA ALA A 309 26.23 -6.75 -9.20
C ALA A 309 24.87 -6.10 -8.89
N GLY A 310 24.40 -5.19 -9.75
CA GLY A 310 23.13 -4.49 -9.55
C GLY A 310 21.89 -5.38 -9.72
N VAL A 311 22.02 -6.53 -10.39
CA VAL A 311 20.92 -7.47 -10.62
C VAL A 311 20.98 -8.72 -9.72
N CYS A 312 21.96 -8.79 -8.83
CA CYS A 312 22.08 -9.88 -7.86
C CYS A 312 21.68 -9.44 -6.44
N GLN A 313 21.49 -10.40 -5.56
CA GLN A 313 21.05 -10.16 -4.18
C GLN A 313 22.12 -9.60 -3.24
N ASP A 314 23.37 -9.41 -3.69
CA ASP A 314 24.41 -8.75 -2.89
C ASP A 314 24.13 -7.25 -2.65
N PHE A 315 23.30 -6.68 -3.52
CA PHE A 315 22.75 -5.33 -3.40
C PHE A 315 21.22 -5.36 -3.47
N PRO A 316 20.53 -4.47 -2.76
CA PRO A 316 19.07 -4.50 -2.69
C PRO A 316 18.38 -4.00 -3.97
N LEU A 317 19.12 -3.52 -4.96
CA LEU A 317 18.59 -2.76 -6.10
C LEU A 317 17.57 -3.55 -6.93
N ALA A 318 17.84 -4.83 -7.22
CA ALA A 318 16.92 -5.65 -8.00
C ALA A 318 15.59 -5.90 -7.29
N SER A 319 15.59 -6.02 -5.94
CA SER A 319 14.37 -6.19 -5.15
C SER A 319 13.63 -4.87 -4.90
N MET A 320 14.27 -3.74 -5.12
CA MET A 320 13.66 -2.41 -4.98
C MET A 320 12.91 -1.97 -6.24
N TYR A 321 13.27 -2.54 -7.43
CA TYR A 321 12.67 -2.23 -8.72
C TYR A 321 11.27 -2.83 -8.85
#